data_b38950c6fbc5eef0c3561527809942c8
#
_entry.id   b38950c6fbc5eef0c3561527809942c8
#
_cell.length_a   1.000
_cell.length_b   1.000
_cell.length_c   1.000
_cell.angle_alpha   90.00
_cell.angle_beta   90.00
_cell.angle_gamma   90.00
#
_symmetry.space_group_name_H-M   'P 1'
#
loop_
_entity.id
_entity.type
_entity.pdbx_description
1 polymer ?
#
loop_
_entity_poly.entity_id
_entity_poly.type
_entity_poly.pdbx_seq_one_letter_code
_entity_poly.pdbx_strand_id
1 'polypeptide(L)'
;MTEPINEDERKTLSVLAFLFFRMGLEERAKRVYEAIAELSVPNSSDWRYAKAGLAAVALEAGDGRTALTELKAAMGSGPLSSKEAALCLMNSQALWQQGRKEEALIARDEFLHLSRGAKQEEASFIRPPL
;
A
#
# COMPACT_ATOMS: atom_id res chain seq x y z
N MET A 1 -1.34 6.63 -28.43
CA MET A 1 -0.25 6.38 -27.47
C MET A 1 -0.43 7.25 -26.25
N THR A 2 -0.59 6.65 -25.08
CA THR A 2 -0.75 7.43 -23.86
C THR A 2 0.63 7.84 -23.35
N GLU A 3 0.87 9.14 -23.25
CA GLU A 3 2.12 9.60 -22.66
C GLU A 3 2.12 9.29 -21.15
N PRO A 4 3.27 8.90 -20.59
CA PRO A 4 3.34 8.71 -19.16
C PRO A 4 3.10 10.04 -18.45
N ILE A 5 2.44 9.98 -17.31
CA ILE A 5 2.20 11.17 -16.50
C ILE A 5 3.53 11.70 -15.97
N ASN A 6 3.65 13.02 -15.91
CA ASN A 6 4.81 13.65 -15.28
C ASN A 6 4.67 13.62 -13.75
N GLU A 7 5.73 14.00 -13.04
CA GLU A 7 5.75 13.94 -11.59
C GLU A 7 4.68 14.82 -10.93
N ASP A 8 4.45 16.01 -11.46
CA ASP A 8 3.45 16.93 -10.92
C ASP A 8 2.04 16.40 -11.11
N GLU A 9 1.75 15.86 -12.28
CA GLU A 9 0.47 15.22 -12.56
C GLU A 9 0.23 14.03 -11.65
N ARG A 10 1.26 13.21 -11.44
CA ARG A 10 1.20 12.06 -10.55
C ARG A 10 0.90 12.48 -9.12
N LYS A 11 1.58 13.52 -8.63
CA LYS A 11 1.35 14.04 -7.28
C LYS A 11 -0.08 14.53 -7.13
N THR A 12 -0.58 15.25 -8.13
CA THR A 12 -1.96 15.75 -8.13
C THR A 12 -2.97 14.60 -8.07
N LEU A 13 -2.78 13.58 -8.91
CA LEU A 13 -3.66 12.42 -8.93
C LEU A 13 -3.59 11.66 -7.61
N SER A 14 -2.40 11.53 -7.02
CA SER A 14 -2.22 10.84 -5.75
C SER A 14 -2.96 11.54 -4.60
N VAL A 15 -2.88 12.88 -4.55
CA VAL A 15 -3.60 13.67 -3.55
C VAL A 15 -5.10 13.52 -3.76
N LEU A 16 -5.55 13.59 -5.00
CA LEU A 16 -6.97 13.47 -5.33
C LEU A 16 -7.52 12.11 -4.93
N ALA A 17 -6.80 11.02 -5.25
CA ALA A 17 -7.19 9.68 -4.88
C ALA A 17 -7.31 9.53 -3.36
N PHE A 18 -6.33 10.05 -2.63
CA PHE A 18 -6.31 10.00 -1.17
C PHE A 18 -7.49 10.77 -0.57
N LEU A 19 -7.78 11.97 -1.11
CA LEU A 19 -8.89 12.78 -0.64
C LEU A 19 -10.23 12.06 -0.88
N PHE A 20 -10.43 11.49 -2.05
CA PHE A 20 -11.64 10.73 -2.33
C PHE A 20 -11.78 9.55 -1.37
N PHE A 21 -10.67 8.85 -1.10
CA PHE A 21 -10.67 7.74 -0.16
C PHE A 21 -11.08 8.21 1.25
N ARG A 22 -10.49 9.29 1.72
CA ARG A 22 -10.78 9.84 3.05
C ARG A 22 -12.21 10.35 3.18
N MET A 23 -12.79 10.80 2.07
CA MET A 23 -14.19 11.28 2.04
C MET A 23 -15.21 10.16 1.90
N GLY A 24 -14.76 8.92 1.80
CA GLY A 24 -15.66 7.79 1.61
C GLY A 24 -16.18 7.63 0.18
N LEU A 25 -15.58 8.35 -0.78
CA LEU A 25 -15.95 8.27 -2.19
C LEU A 25 -15.14 7.15 -2.86
N GLU A 26 -15.45 5.92 -2.49
CA GLU A 26 -14.68 4.73 -2.87
C GLU A 26 -14.54 4.54 -4.38
N GLU A 27 -15.63 4.68 -5.13
CA GLU A 27 -15.59 4.50 -6.58
C GLU A 27 -14.70 5.53 -7.27
N ARG A 28 -14.74 6.78 -6.82
CA ARG A 28 -13.90 7.83 -7.36
C ARG A 28 -12.43 7.59 -7.03
N ALA A 29 -12.14 7.21 -5.79
CA ALA A 29 -10.78 6.86 -5.36
C ALA A 29 -10.23 5.71 -6.21
N LYS A 30 -11.03 4.67 -6.38
CA LYS A 30 -10.67 3.50 -7.19
C LYS A 30 -10.29 3.90 -8.61
N ARG A 31 -11.12 4.72 -9.26
CA ARG A 31 -10.86 5.17 -10.64
C ARG A 31 -9.55 5.94 -10.76
N VAL A 32 -9.26 6.80 -9.79
CA VAL A 32 -8.01 7.58 -9.84
C VAL A 32 -6.81 6.67 -9.61
N TYR A 33 -6.86 5.75 -8.66
CA TYR A 33 -5.78 4.79 -8.46
C TYR A 33 -5.57 3.89 -9.68
N GLU A 34 -6.65 3.44 -10.33
CA GLU A 34 -6.56 2.66 -11.57
C GLU A 34 -5.87 3.47 -12.67
N ALA A 35 -6.21 4.74 -12.79
CA ALA A 35 -5.58 5.64 -13.77
C ALA A 35 -4.08 5.79 -13.50
N ILE A 36 -3.69 5.98 -12.24
CA ILE A 36 -2.26 6.07 -11.88
C ILE A 36 -1.54 4.78 -12.28
N ALA A 37 -2.13 3.62 -11.98
CA ALA A 37 -1.54 2.33 -12.32
C ALA A 37 -1.36 2.17 -13.83
N GLU A 38 -2.38 2.53 -14.62
CA GLU A 38 -2.32 2.43 -16.08
C GLU A 38 -1.27 3.35 -16.70
N LEU A 39 -1.09 4.53 -16.11
CA LEU A 39 -0.17 5.54 -16.64
C LEU A 39 1.25 5.39 -16.08
N SER A 40 1.48 4.44 -15.20
CA SER A 40 2.78 4.20 -14.59
C SER A 40 3.45 2.97 -15.19
N VAL A 41 4.78 2.95 -15.14
CA VAL A 41 5.53 1.76 -15.58
C VAL A 41 5.22 0.60 -14.64
N PRO A 42 4.85 -0.58 -15.16
CA PRO A 42 4.57 -1.74 -14.30
C PRO A 42 5.74 -2.03 -13.35
N ASN A 43 5.42 -2.32 -12.12
CA ASN A 43 6.36 -2.60 -11.02
C ASN A 43 7.19 -1.40 -10.56
N SER A 44 6.94 -0.21 -11.08
CA SER A 44 7.55 1.01 -10.56
C SER A 44 6.97 1.36 -9.18
N SER A 45 7.62 2.26 -8.45
CA SER A 45 7.12 2.70 -7.15
C SER A 45 5.75 3.36 -7.26
N ASP A 46 5.50 4.12 -8.33
CA ASP A 46 4.20 4.76 -8.56
C ASP A 46 3.10 3.72 -8.83
N TRP A 47 3.42 2.71 -9.61
CA TRP A 47 2.51 1.61 -9.89
C TRP A 47 2.17 0.85 -8.60
N ARG A 48 3.17 0.54 -7.79
CA ARG A 48 2.98 -0.17 -6.51
C ARG A 48 2.17 0.67 -5.53
N TYR A 49 2.42 1.97 -5.49
CA TYR A 49 1.64 2.89 -4.68
C TYR A 49 0.16 2.84 -5.07
N ALA A 50 -0.12 2.87 -6.38
CA ALA A 50 -1.49 2.80 -6.87
C ALA A 50 -2.15 1.47 -6.50
N LYS A 51 -1.40 0.35 -6.61
CA LYS A 51 -1.91 -0.97 -6.22
C LYS A 51 -2.22 -1.02 -4.71
N ALA A 52 -1.36 -0.43 -3.88
CA ALA A 52 -1.63 -0.33 -2.45
C ALA A 52 -2.89 0.50 -2.17
N GLY A 53 -3.10 1.58 -2.92
CA GLY A 53 -4.32 2.38 -2.82
C GLY A 53 -5.57 1.59 -3.19
N LEU A 54 -5.51 0.80 -4.25
CA LEU A 54 -6.61 -0.08 -4.64
C LEU A 54 -6.92 -1.13 -3.57
N ALA A 55 -5.86 -1.65 -2.91
CA ALA A 55 -6.04 -2.57 -1.80
C ALA A 55 -6.76 -1.89 -0.62
N ALA A 56 -6.38 -0.65 -0.31
CA ALA A 56 -7.02 0.10 0.77
C ALA A 56 -8.51 0.32 0.50
N VAL A 57 -8.86 0.67 -0.73
CA VAL A 57 -10.27 0.82 -1.13
C VAL A 57 -11.02 -0.50 -0.97
N ALA A 58 -10.41 -1.60 -1.40
CA ALA A 58 -11.03 -2.92 -1.27
C ALA A 58 -11.24 -3.33 0.19
N LEU A 59 -10.26 -3.03 1.07
CA LEU A 59 -10.39 -3.31 2.51
C LEU A 59 -11.55 -2.54 3.13
N GLU A 60 -11.70 -1.26 2.79
CA GLU A 60 -12.82 -0.46 3.29
C GLU A 60 -14.18 -1.00 2.83
N ALA A 61 -14.22 -1.57 1.63
CA ALA A 61 -15.44 -2.18 1.10
C ALA A 61 -15.67 -3.59 1.66
N GLY A 62 -14.78 -4.11 2.50
CA GLY A 62 -14.88 -5.45 3.03
C GLY A 62 -14.52 -6.55 2.03
N ASP A 63 -13.88 -6.19 0.93
CA ASP A 63 -13.47 -7.12 -0.13
C ASP A 63 -12.01 -7.55 0.06
N GLY A 64 -11.81 -8.45 1.03
CA GLY A 64 -10.47 -8.97 1.34
C GLY A 64 -9.83 -9.72 0.19
N ARG A 65 -10.62 -10.36 -0.64
CA ARG A 65 -10.10 -11.10 -1.81
C ARG A 65 -9.42 -10.19 -2.82
N THR A 66 -10.11 -9.11 -3.20
CA THR A 66 -9.54 -8.11 -4.11
C THR A 66 -8.34 -7.43 -3.45
N ALA A 67 -8.44 -7.12 -2.15
CA ALA A 67 -7.36 -6.51 -1.41
C ALA A 67 -6.10 -7.38 -1.46
N LEU A 68 -6.21 -8.69 -1.27
CA LEU A 68 -5.07 -9.60 -1.34
C LEU A 68 -4.41 -9.59 -2.72
N THR A 69 -5.21 -9.58 -3.78
CA THR A 69 -4.69 -9.52 -5.15
C THR A 69 -3.89 -8.25 -5.38
N GLU A 70 -4.44 -7.11 -4.98
CA GLU A 70 -3.78 -5.81 -5.15
C GLU A 70 -2.54 -5.68 -4.28
N LEU A 71 -2.59 -6.20 -3.04
CA LEU A 71 -1.44 -6.19 -2.14
C LEU A 71 -0.29 -7.04 -2.67
N LYS A 72 -0.59 -8.18 -3.26
CA LYS A 72 0.43 -9.04 -3.86
C LYS A 72 1.18 -8.28 -4.96
N ALA A 73 0.45 -7.52 -5.78
CA ALA A 73 1.07 -6.68 -6.81
C ALA A 73 1.92 -5.57 -6.17
N ALA A 74 1.40 -4.91 -5.14
CA ALA A 74 2.10 -3.81 -4.46
C ALA A 74 3.38 -4.26 -3.77
N MET A 75 3.36 -5.43 -3.16
CA MET A 75 4.51 -5.98 -2.43
C MET A 75 5.62 -6.45 -3.38
N GLY A 76 5.26 -6.95 -4.55
CA GLY A 76 6.22 -7.50 -5.50
C GLY A 76 6.87 -8.78 -5.00
N SER A 77 8.03 -9.11 -5.55
CA SER A 77 8.82 -10.27 -5.15
C SER A 77 10.01 -9.79 -4.33
N GLY A 78 10.39 -10.58 -3.35
CA GLY A 78 11.53 -10.29 -2.48
C GLY A 78 11.14 -9.78 -1.10
N PRO A 79 12.12 -9.55 -0.23
CA PRO A 79 11.86 -9.13 1.14
C PRO A 79 11.34 -7.70 1.19
N LEU A 80 10.43 -7.44 2.13
CA LEU A 80 9.89 -6.11 2.35
C LEU A 80 10.81 -5.32 3.28
N SER A 81 10.93 -4.03 3.00
CA SER A 81 11.68 -3.11 3.85
C SER A 81 10.76 -2.56 4.94
N SER A 82 11.36 -1.89 5.94
CA SER A 82 10.60 -1.22 6.99
C SER A 82 9.62 -0.17 6.46
N LYS A 83 9.93 0.43 5.31
CA LYS A 83 9.05 1.40 4.66
C LYS A 83 7.75 0.78 4.15
N GLU A 84 7.74 -0.53 3.96
CA GLU A 84 6.60 -1.27 3.44
C GLU A 84 5.83 -2.00 4.53
N ALA A 85 6.13 -1.71 5.80
CA ALA A 85 5.47 -2.36 6.94
C ALA A 85 3.94 -2.26 6.86
N ALA A 86 3.42 -1.10 6.43
CA ALA A 86 1.98 -0.90 6.31
C ALA A 86 1.31 -1.92 5.38
N LEU A 87 2.02 -2.38 4.35
CA LEU A 87 1.49 -3.40 3.43
C LEU A 87 1.26 -4.72 4.15
N CYS A 88 2.14 -5.08 5.08
CA CYS A 88 1.97 -6.29 5.89
C CYS A 88 0.74 -6.19 6.80
N LEU A 89 0.49 -5.01 7.37
CA LEU A 89 -0.70 -4.78 8.18
C LEU A 89 -1.97 -4.91 7.33
N MET A 90 -1.99 -4.29 6.16
CA MET A 90 -3.11 -4.40 5.23
C MET A 90 -3.33 -5.85 4.81
N ASN A 91 -2.25 -6.58 4.55
CA ASN A 91 -2.31 -7.99 4.20
C ASN A 91 -2.94 -8.81 5.33
N SER A 92 -2.55 -8.53 6.58
CA SER A 92 -3.15 -9.16 7.76
C SER A 92 -4.65 -8.91 7.81
N GLN A 93 -5.09 -7.67 7.60
CA GLN A 93 -6.50 -7.30 7.60
C GLN A 93 -7.28 -8.04 6.51
N ALA A 94 -6.72 -8.12 5.31
CA ALA A 94 -7.34 -8.82 4.19
C ALA A 94 -7.46 -10.32 4.45
N LEU A 95 -6.43 -10.93 4.99
CA LEU A 95 -6.44 -12.35 5.36
C LEU A 95 -7.48 -12.62 6.43
N TRP A 96 -7.59 -11.74 7.41
CA TRP A 96 -8.60 -11.86 8.47
C TRP A 96 -10.01 -11.81 7.89
N GLN A 97 -10.27 -10.89 6.95
CA GLN A 97 -11.57 -10.77 6.27
C GLN A 97 -11.92 -12.05 5.50
N GLN A 98 -10.92 -12.77 5.02
CA GLN A 98 -11.10 -14.04 4.31
C GLN A 98 -11.16 -15.25 5.24
N GLY A 99 -11.14 -15.05 6.55
CA GLY A 99 -11.18 -16.14 7.52
C GLY A 99 -9.86 -16.90 7.66
N ARG A 100 -8.80 -16.40 7.04
CA ARG A 100 -7.46 -17.05 7.08
C ARG A 100 -6.68 -16.52 8.28
N LYS A 101 -7.14 -16.88 9.47
CA LYS A 101 -6.69 -16.29 10.74
C LYS A 101 -5.23 -16.56 11.05
N GLU A 102 -4.74 -17.78 10.81
CA GLU A 102 -3.34 -18.12 11.09
C GLU A 102 -2.39 -17.32 10.22
N GLU A 103 -2.69 -17.23 8.93
CA GLU A 103 -1.90 -16.43 7.99
C GLU A 103 -1.97 -14.95 8.34
N ALA A 104 -3.13 -14.46 8.80
CA ALA A 104 -3.29 -13.08 9.23
C ALA A 104 -2.38 -12.76 10.42
N LEU A 105 -2.25 -13.68 11.38
CA LEU A 105 -1.38 -13.52 12.54
C LEU A 105 0.10 -13.48 12.13
N ILE A 106 0.50 -14.31 11.17
CA ILE A 106 1.86 -14.31 10.65
C ILE A 106 2.17 -12.96 9.98
N ALA A 107 1.25 -12.43 9.17
CA ALA A 107 1.42 -11.14 8.51
C ALA A 107 1.49 -10.00 9.53
N ARG A 108 0.69 -10.08 10.61
CA ARG A 108 0.75 -9.10 11.71
C ARG A 108 2.11 -9.11 12.39
N ASP A 109 2.66 -10.30 12.64
CA ASP A 109 3.96 -10.42 13.28
C ASP A 109 5.07 -9.84 12.40
N GLU A 110 4.97 -10.03 11.09
CA GLU A 110 5.89 -9.41 10.13
C GLU A 110 5.80 -7.90 10.18
N PHE A 111 4.57 -7.35 10.23
CA PHE A 111 4.36 -5.92 10.39
C PHE A 111 5.05 -5.39 11.66
N LEU A 112 4.86 -6.07 12.79
CA LEU A 112 5.46 -5.68 14.05
C LEU A 112 6.99 -5.71 13.98
N HIS A 113 7.55 -6.72 13.35
CA HIS A 113 8.99 -6.86 13.16
C HIS A 113 9.56 -5.70 12.32
N LEU A 114 8.92 -5.41 11.19
CA LEU A 114 9.35 -4.34 10.30
C LEU A 114 9.20 -2.96 10.96
N SER A 115 8.11 -2.75 11.71
CA SER A 115 7.88 -1.51 12.45
C SER A 115 8.93 -1.26 13.52
N ARG A 116 9.37 -2.32 14.21
CA ARG A 116 10.44 -2.22 15.21
C ARG A 116 11.76 -1.86 14.55
N GLY A 117 12.05 -2.43 13.39
CA GLY A 117 13.23 -2.08 12.60
C GLY A 117 13.24 -0.60 12.24
N ALA A 118 12.11 -0.07 11.77
CA ALA A 118 11.97 1.34 11.45
C ALA A 118 12.22 2.24 12.67
N LYS A 119 11.67 1.89 13.83
CA LYS A 119 11.87 2.65 15.07
C LYS A 119 13.32 2.63 15.52
N GLN A 120 14.00 1.49 15.37
CA GLN A 120 15.42 1.37 15.70
C GLN A 120 16.28 2.22 14.78
N GLU A 121 15.97 2.26 13.50
CA GLU A 121 16.65 3.10 12.52
C GLU A 121 16.48 4.58 12.86
N GLU A 122 15.27 5.01 13.20
CA GLU A 122 14.99 6.38 13.65
C GLU A 122 15.77 6.73 14.91
N ALA A 123 15.75 5.85 15.89
CA ALA A 123 16.47 6.05 17.15
C ALA A 123 17.96 6.15 16.92
N SER A 124 18.53 5.33 16.05
CA SER A 124 19.94 5.39 15.65
C SER A 124 20.31 6.70 14.98
N PHE A 125 19.41 7.21 14.14
CA PHE A 125 19.62 8.45 13.38
C PHE A 125 19.58 9.69 14.30
N ILE A 126 18.67 9.68 15.27
CA ILE A 126 18.44 10.82 16.18
C ILE A 126 19.46 10.86 17.32
N ARG A 127 20.10 9.74 17.64
CA ARG A 127 21.05 9.66 18.72
C ARG A 127 22.27 10.53 18.45
N PRO A 128 22.57 11.53 19.32
CA PRO A 128 23.79 12.32 19.15
C PRO A 128 25.01 11.41 19.31
N PRO A 129 26.08 11.65 18.56
CA PRO A 129 27.31 10.90 18.75
C PRO A 129 27.87 11.20 20.13
N LEU A 130 28.25 10.16 20.79
CA LEU A 130 28.90 10.28 22.10
C LEU A 130 30.32 10.82 21.93
#